data_7968f0a29eeaa735f723869b83fd1389
#
_entry.id   7968f0a29eeaa735f723869b83fd1389
#
_cell.length_a   1.000
_cell.length_b   1.000
_cell.length_c   1.000
_cell.angle_alpha   90.00
_cell.angle_beta   90.00
_cell.angle_gamma   90.00
#
_symmetry.space_group_name_H-M   'P 1'
#
loop_
_entity.id
_entity.type
_entity.pdbx_description
1 polymer ?
#
loop_
_entity_poly.entity_id
_entity_poly.type
_entity_poly.pdbx_seq_one_letter_code
_entity_poly.pdbx_strand_id
1 'polypeptide(L)'
;MRLDKILTLTGLTRSQARKAISAGRAQVAGQPVRDAAFLARPEEVTLDGTPMALPGEVTLMLHKPAGVLTATEDRRLPTVLDFVPDFLKNRGFGPVGRLDRDVTGLVLLTTDGQLAHRLISPRRRVEKVYLAQVESRPREEELEILRRGGVAFSDFVSLPAGAELTEEGLLRLTLTEGKYHEVKRLCAHIGHPVRSLKRLSIGGVELDPALAEGQCRPLTAEEEARLRAVAGL
;
A
#
# COMPACT_ATOMS: atom_id res chain seq x y z
N MET A 1 17.11 6.00 -15.41
CA MET A 1 15.66 5.63 -15.66
C MET A 1 15.36 5.85 -17.15
N ARG A 2 14.35 5.18 -17.75
CA ARG A 2 13.97 5.47 -19.15
C ARG A 2 13.41 6.89 -19.28
N LEU A 3 13.75 7.58 -20.36
CA LEU A 3 13.35 8.97 -20.62
C LEU A 3 11.81 9.15 -20.67
N ASP A 4 11.08 8.22 -21.34
CA ASP A 4 9.62 8.26 -21.34
C ASP A 4 9.02 8.12 -19.94
N LYS A 5 9.64 7.32 -19.07
CA LYS A 5 9.23 7.17 -17.67
C LYS A 5 9.47 8.46 -16.87
N ILE A 6 10.61 9.12 -17.04
CA ILE A 6 10.92 10.39 -16.36
C ILE A 6 9.85 11.42 -16.70
N LEU A 7 9.55 11.62 -18.00
CA LEU A 7 8.55 12.58 -18.44
C LEU A 7 7.12 12.26 -17.96
N THR A 8 6.76 10.96 -17.82
CA THR A 8 5.45 10.61 -17.26
C THR A 8 5.36 10.87 -15.77
N LEU A 9 6.44 10.70 -15.02
CA LEU A 9 6.47 11.00 -13.58
C LEU A 9 6.37 12.51 -13.28
N THR A 10 6.68 13.37 -14.27
CA THR A 10 6.52 14.83 -14.15
C THR A 10 5.16 15.34 -14.65
N GLY A 11 4.19 14.44 -14.90
CA GLY A 11 2.81 14.79 -15.20
C GLY A 11 2.36 14.64 -16.65
N LEU A 12 3.25 14.25 -17.59
CA LEU A 12 2.85 13.98 -18.96
C LEU A 12 2.18 12.60 -19.08
N THR A 13 1.18 12.48 -19.96
CA THR A 13 0.71 11.16 -20.38
C THR A 13 1.78 10.44 -21.22
N ARG A 14 1.70 9.10 -21.31
CA ARG A 14 2.62 8.31 -22.14
C ARG A 14 2.68 8.80 -23.60
N SER A 15 1.52 9.17 -24.16
CA SER A 15 1.41 9.71 -25.51
C SER A 15 2.12 11.07 -25.63
N GLN A 16 1.90 11.98 -24.69
CA GLN A 16 2.55 13.28 -24.66
C GLN A 16 4.08 13.15 -24.50
N ALA A 17 4.53 12.28 -23.58
CA ALA A 17 5.96 12.02 -23.38
C ALA A 17 6.63 11.52 -24.65
N ARG A 18 6.04 10.50 -25.32
CA ARG A 18 6.57 9.98 -26.59
C ARG A 18 6.59 11.03 -27.70
N LYS A 19 5.53 11.84 -27.85
CA LYS A 19 5.49 12.94 -28.84
C LYS A 19 6.56 13.98 -28.55
N ALA A 20 6.76 14.38 -27.29
CA ALA A 20 7.79 15.33 -26.91
C ALA A 20 9.20 14.80 -27.23
N ILE A 21 9.48 13.53 -26.91
CA ILE A 21 10.76 12.87 -27.20
C ILE A 21 10.99 12.78 -28.70
N SER A 22 10.04 12.28 -29.48
CA SER A 22 10.19 12.15 -30.94
C SER A 22 10.37 13.49 -31.64
N ALA A 23 9.76 14.54 -31.12
CA ALA A 23 9.94 15.92 -31.61
C ALA A 23 11.30 16.54 -31.22
N GLY A 24 12.13 15.86 -30.41
CA GLY A 24 13.42 16.36 -29.95
C GLY A 24 13.32 17.46 -28.88
N ARG A 25 12.15 17.60 -28.24
CA ARG A 25 11.91 18.60 -27.18
C ARG A 25 12.55 18.19 -25.86
N ALA A 26 12.75 16.88 -25.64
CA ALA A 26 13.45 16.36 -24.47
C ALA A 26 14.95 16.35 -24.70
N GLN A 27 15.71 16.87 -23.74
CA GLN A 27 17.17 16.87 -23.76
C GLN A 27 17.71 16.12 -22.54
N VAL A 28 18.83 15.46 -22.69
CA VAL A 28 19.59 14.83 -21.59
C VAL A 28 20.99 15.42 -21.60
N ALA A 29 21.43 15.98 -20.48
CA ALA A 29 22.68 16.72 -20.37
C ALA A 29 22.88 17.76 -21.51
N GLY A 30 21.81 18.49 -21.86
CA GLY A 30 21.77 19.51 -22.89
C GLY A 30 21.69 19.01 -24.33
N GLN A 31 21.68 17.69 -24.57
CA GLN A 31 21.59 17.10 -25.91
C GLN A 31 20.19 16.57 -26.20
N PRO A 32 19.57 16.91 -27.34
CA PRO A 32 18.26 16.38 -27.73
C PRO A 32 18.30 14.86 -27.90
N VAL A 33 17.37 14.17 -27.25
CA VAL A 33 17.21 12.72 -27.34
C VAL A 33 15.85 12.39 -27.95
N ARG A 34 15.83 11.50 -28.95
CA ARG A 34 14.59 11.07 -29.65
C ARG A 34 14.19 9.63 -29.38
N ASP A 35 14.99 8.89 -28.59
CA ASP A 35 14.69 7.55 -28.15
C ASP A 35 14.00 7.58 -26.78
N ALA A 36 12.75 7.10 -26.75
CA ALA A 36 11.95 7.01 -25.53
C ALA A 36 12.52 6.01 -24.51
N ALA A 37 13.30 5.03 -24.96
CA ALA A 37 13.95 4.03 -24.12
C ALA A 37 15.32 4.46 -23.59
N PHE A 38 15.84 5.60 -24.03
CA PHE A 38 17.11 6.13 -23.58
C PHE A 38 17.17 6.20 -22.05
N LEU A 39 18.27 5.74 -21.47
CA LEU A 39 18.47 5.75 -20.02
C LEU A 39 19.12 7.06 -19.60
N ALA A 40 18.44 7.82 -18.76
CA ALA A 40 18.91 9.09 -18.22
C ALA A 40 18.76 9.14 -16.70
N ARG A 41 19.48 10.06 -16.09
CA ARG A 41 19.22 10.51 -14.71
C ARG A 41 18.22 11.64 -14.77
N PRO A 42 17.21 11.66 -13.88
CA PRO A 42 16.16 12.69 -13.90
C PRO A 42 16.69 14.13 -13.85
N GLU A 43 17.75 14.35 -13.07
CA GLU A 43 18.40 15.65 -12.90
C GLU A 43 19.11 16.18 -14.18
N GLU A 44 19.37 15.29 -15.14
CA GLU A 44 19.99 15.64 -16.43
C GLU A 44 18.94 15.96 -17.50
N VAL A 45 17.64 15.73 -17.22
CA VAL A 45 16.57 15.85 -18.21
C VAL A 45 15.93 17.24 -18.18
N THR A 46 15.82 17.85 -19.35
CA THR A 46 15.00 19.04 -19.58
C THR A 46 13.94 18.78 -20.64
N LEU A 47 12.82 19.47 -20.53
CA LEU A 47 11.77 19.53 -21.56
C LEU A 47 11.58 20.99 -21.94
N ASP A 48 11.79 21.31 -23.22
CA ASP A 48 11.75 22.70 -23.73
C ASP A 48 12.63 23.65 -22.90
N GLY A 49 13.80 23.16 -22.45
CA GLY A 49 14.71 23.92 -21.61
C GLY A 49 14.37 23.98 -20.13
N THR A 50 13.20 23.47 -19.72
CA THR A 50 12.79 23.41 -18.31
C THR A 50 13.30 22.12 -17.65
N PRO A 51 14.06 22.17 -16.53
CA PRO A 51 14.51 20.98 -15.82
C PRO A 51 13.32 20.12 -15.35
N MET A 52 13.43 18.81 -15.60
CA MET A 52 12.43 17.83 -15.18
C MET A 52 12.76 17.29 -13.79
N ALA A 53 12.56 18.13 -12.77
CA ALA A 53 12.66 17.66 -11.38
C ALA A 53 11.61 16.58 -11.15
N LEU A 54 12.04 15.36 -10.78
CA LEU A 54 11.10 14.37 -10.28
C LEU A 54 10.47 14.94 -9.01
N PRO A 55 9.14 14.99 -8.93
CA PRO A 55 8.51 15.28 -7.66
C PRO A 55 8.97 14.22 -6.67
N GLY A 56 9.29 14.60 -5.44
CA GLY A 56 9.70 13.69 -4.37
C GLY A 56 8.73 12.51 -4.25
N GLU A 57 9.18 11.42 -3.66
CA GLU A 57 8.33 10.26 -3.38
C GLU A 57 7.13 10.69 -2.54
N VAL A 58 5.99 10.10 -2.80
CA VAL A 58 4.75 10.40 -2.08
C VAL A 58 4.11 9.09 -1.63
N THR A 59 3.70 9.07 -0.37
CA THR A 59 2.88 8.00 0.17
C THR A 59 1.51 8.56 0.57
N LEU A 60 0.45 7.89 0.17
CA LEU A 60 -0.92 8.22 0.51
C LEU A 60 -1.48 7.18 1.49
N MET A 61 -2.24 7.65 2.45
CA MET A 61 -3.15 6.85 3.26
C MET A 61 -4.49 6.80 2.55
N LEU A 62 -5.01 5.62 2.30
CA LEU A 62 -6.35 5.39 1.76
C LEU A 62 -7.18 4.61 2.78
N HIS A 63 -8.38 5.09 3.09
CA HIS A 63 -9.39 4.29 3.76
C HIS A 63 -10.15 3.47 2.71
N LYS A 64 -9.66 2.26 2.45
CA LYS A 64 -10.22 1.39 1.43
C LYS A 64 -11.64 0.95 1.80
N PRO A 65 -12.66 1.18 0.96
CA PRO A 65 -13.99 0.63 1.16
C PRO A 65 -14.07 -0.85 0.77
N ALA A 66 -15.12 -1.53 1.20
CA ALA A 66 -15.44 -2.87 0.73
C ALA A 66 -15.78 -2.87 -0.78
N GLY A 67 -15.58 -4.00 -1.46
CA GLY A 67 -15.87 -4.14 -2.88
C GLY A 67 -14.73 -3.73 -3.83
N VAL A 68 -13.69 -3.07 -3.32
CA VAL A 68 -12.55 -2.52 -4.08
C VAL A 68 -11.36 -3.47 -4.05
N LEU A 69 -10.71 -3.67 -5.18
CA LEU A 69 -9.51 -4.51 -5.30
C LEU A 69 -8.25 -3.73 -4.89
N THR A 70 -7.36 -4.40 -4.15
CA THR A 70 -6.01 -3.89 -3.91
C THR A 70 -5.11 -4.28 -5.09
N ALA A 71 -5.30 -3.59 -6.21
CA ALA A 71 -4.59 -3.76 -7.46
C ALA A 71 -4.32 -2.41 -8.13
N THR A 72 -3.41 -2.38 -9.09
CA THR A 72 -3.12 -1.16 -9.87
C THR A 72 -4.11 -0.92 -10.99
N GLU A 73 -4.68 -1.98 -11.54
CA GLU A 73 -5.71 -1.93 -12.58
C GLU A 73 -6.56 -3.19 -12.56
N ASP A 74 -7.81 -3.09 -12.95
CA ASP A 74 -8.69 -4.21 -13.24
C ASP A 74 -9.71 -3.79 -14.32
N ARG A 75 -10.16 -4.75 -15.12
CA ARG A 75 -11.08 -4.47 -16.25
C ARG A 75 -12.55 -4.38 -15.84
N ARG A 76 -12.91 -4.87 -14.68
CA ARG A 76 -14.31 -5.07 -14.26
C ARG A 76 -14.65 -4.45 -12.91
N LEU A 77 -13.68 -4.35 -12.04
CA LEU A 77 -13.89 -3.95 -10.64
C LEU A 77 -13.05 -2.71 -10.32
N PRO A 78 -13.55 -1.84 -9.45
CA PRO A 78 -12.78 -0.70 -8.98
C PRO A 78 -11.55 -1.16 -8.21
N THR A 79 -10.47 -0.39 -8.34
CA THR A 79 -9.19 -0.64 -7.69
C THR A 79 -8.85 0.49 -6.71
N VAL A 80 -7.89 0.25 -5.83
CA VAL A 80 -7.41 1.28 -4.89
C VAL A 80 -6.82 2.51 -5.60
N LEU A 81 -6.37 2.39 -6.86
CA LEU A 81 -5.84 3.52 -7.61
C LEU A 81 -6.92 4.45 -8.18
N ASP A 82 -8.16 4.01 -8.25
CA ASP A 82 -9.28 4.86 -8.69
C ASP A 82 -9.56 6.00 -7.68
N PHE A 83 -9.13 5.82 -6.42
CA PHE A 83 -9.26 6.80 -5.34
C PHE A 83 -8.08 7.79 -5.25
N VAL A 84 -7.04 7.58 -6.04
CA VAL A 84 -5.93 8.55 -6.11
C VAL A 84 -6.41 9.80 -6.83
N PRO A 85 -6.18 11.02 -6.29
CA PRO A 85 -6.54 12.27 -6.96
C PRO A 85 -5.97 12.35 -8.38
N ASP A 86 -6.75 12.89 -9.32
CA ASP A 86 -6.42 12.89 -10.76
C ASP A 86 -5.04 13.51 -11.05
N PHE A 87 -4.68 14.58 -10.34
CA PHE A 87 -3.38 15.24 -10.50
C PHE A 87 -2.19 14.39 -10.03
N LEU A 88 -2.43 13.29 -9.29
CA LEU A 88 -1.41 12.35 -8.83
C LEU A 88 -1.40 11.02 -9.58
N LYS A 89 -2.44 10.69 -10.35
CA LYS A 89 -2.61 9.35 -10.98
C LYS A 89 -1.43 8.92 -11.84
N ASN A 90 -0.79 9.85 -12.53
CA ASN A 90 0.33 9.53 -13.43
C ASN A 90 1.68 9.30 -12.70
N ARG A 91 1.73 9.42 -11.39
CA ARG A 91 2.97 9.29 -10.61
C ARG A 91 3.43 7.85 -10.38
N GLY A 92 2.64 6.87 -10.74
CA GLY A 92 3.01 5.47 -10.65
C GLY A 92 2.90 4.88 -9.25
N PHE A 93 1.85 5.24 -8.54
CA PHE A 93 1.53 4.62 -7.25
C PHE A 93 1.35 3.11 -7.35
N GLY A 94 1.76 2.42 -6.29
CA GLY A 94 1.46 1.03 -6.05
C GLY A 94 0.99 0.81 -4.62
N PRO A 95 0.12 -0.18 -4.36
CA PRO A 95 -0.31 -0.50 -3.01
C PRO A 95 0.81 -1.18 -2.21
N VAL A 96 0.92 -0.85 -0.93
CA VAL A 96 1.79 -1.50 0.04
C VAL A 96 1.07 -2.69 0.64
N GLY A 97 1.33 -3.86 0.10
CA GLY A 97 0.61 -5.08 0.46
C GLY A 97 -0.82 -5.08 -0.08
N ARG A 98 -1.61 -6.01 0.42
CA ARG A 98 -2.98 -6.22 -0.06
C ARG A 98 -3.97 -6.31 1.10
N LEU A 99 -5.20 -5.90 0.85
CA LEU A 99 -6.40 -6.26 1.59
C LEU A 99 -7.34 -7.01 0.64
N ASP A 100 -8.07 -7.96 1.17
CA ASP A 100 -9.11 -8.65 0.41
C ASP A 100 -10.17 -7.66 -0.06
N ARG A 101 -10.94 -8.05 -1.06
CA ARG A 101 -11.96 -7.19 -1.65
C ARG A 101 -13.01 -6.71 -0.64
N ASP A 102 -13.43 -7.59 0.25
CA ASP A 102 -14.45 -7.34 1.28
C ASP A 102 -13.91 -6.70 2.56
N VAL A 103 -12.59 -6.62 2.72
CA VAL A 103 -11.92 -6.01 3.87
C VAL A 103 -11.78 -4.52 3.69
N THR A 104 -12.06 -3.75 4.73
CA THR A 104 -11.95 -2.29 4.75
C THR A 104 -10.70 -1.80 5.49
N GLY A 105 -10.48 -0.50 5.51
CA GLY A 105 -9.47 0.11 6.35
C GLY A 105 -8.22 0.59 5.61
N LEU A 106 -7.12 0.69 6.35
CA LEU A 106 -5.89 1.32 5.88
C LEU A 106 -5.22 0.55 4.73
N VAL A 107 -5.06 1.22 3.61
CA VAL A 107 -4.13 0.85 2.54
C VAL A 107 -3.18 2.01 2.29
N LEU A 108 -1.89 1.73 2.25
CA LEU A 108 -0.88 2.70 1.83
C LEU A 108 -0.65 2.55 0.33
N LEU A 109 -0.62 3.68 -0.38
CA LEU A 109 -0.28 3.77 -1.79
C LEU A 109 0.99 4.61 -1.91
N THR A 110 2.05 4.09 -2.51
CA THR A 110 3.31 4.83 -2.57
C THR A 110 3.93 4.80 -3.96
N THR A 111 4.67 5.84 -4.28
CA THR A 111 5.56 5.89 -5.45
C THR A 111 6.96 5.34 -5.12
N ASP A 112 7.28 5.18 -3.81
CA ASP A 112 8.54 4.61 -3.32
C ASP A 112 8.47 3.07 -3.32
N GLY A 113 8.97 2.45 -4.38
CA GLY A 113 9.02 0.99 -4.50
C GLY A 113 9.91 0.32 -3.45
N GLN A 114 10.94 1.00 -2.94
CA GLN A 114 11.81 0.47 -1.90
C GLN A 114 11.09 0.42 -0.55
N LEU A 115 10.40 1.50 -0.19
CA LEU A 115 9.56 1.54 1.00
C LEU A 115 8.48 0.45 0.93
N ALA A 116 7.74 0.38 -0.19
CA ALA A 116 6.71 -0.65 -0.39
C ALA A 116 7.26 -2.05 -0.17
N HIS A 117 8.36 -2.40 -0.85
CA HIS A 117 8.99 -3.72 -0.74
C HIS A 117 9.41 -4.06 0.69
N ARG A 118 9.99 -3.10 1.42
CA ARG A 118 10.43 -3.33 2.80
C ARG A 118 9.27 -3.50 3.77
N LEU A 119 8.20 -2.72 3.64
CA LEU A 119 7.02 -2.82 4.50
C LEU A 119 6.24 -4.14 4.35
N ILE A 120 6.27 -4.75 3.15
CA ILE A 120 5.62 -6.05 2.92
C ILE A 120 6.54 -7.24 3.18
N SER A 121 7.84 -7.03 3.32
CA SER A 121 8.82 -8.11 3.50
C SER A 121 8.59 -8.88 4.81
N PRO A 122 8.42 -10.22 4.77
CA PRO A 122 8.25 -11.03 5.99
C PRO A 122 9.42 -10.91 6.96
N ARG A 123 10.64 -10.63 6.44
CA ARG A 123 11.85 -10.48 7.25
C ARG A 123 11.80 -9.26 8.19
N ARG A 124 11.02 -8.24 7.84
CA ARG A 124 10.90 -7.00 8.61
C ARG A 124 9.87 -7.08 9.73
N ARG A 125 8.98 -8.08 9.69
CA ARG A 125 7.95 -8.29 10.70
C ARG A 125 7.14 -7.01 11.02
N VAL A 126 6.82 -6.24 9.98
CA VAL A 126 6.06 -5.00 10.14
C VAL A 126 4.66 -5.32 10.65
N GLU A 127 4.32 -4.78 11.79
CA GLU A 127 3.04 -4.99 12.43
C GLU A 127 1.89 -4.41 11.63
N LYS A 128 0.78 -5.14 11.62
CA LYS A 128 -0.50 -4.73 11.04
C LYS A 128 -1.58 -5.04 12.06
N VAL A 129 -2.35 -4.04 12.41
CA VAL A 129 -3.44 -4.19 13.38
C VAL A 129 -4.77 -4.26 12.66
N TYR A 130 -5.56 -5.23 13.03
CA TYR A 130 -6.88 -5.47 12.47
C TYR A 130 -7.94 -5.45 13.57
N LEU A 131 -9.13 -5.01 13.22
CA LEU A 131 -10.34 -5.12 14.03
C LEU A 131 -11.31 -6.03 13.30
N ALA A 132 -11.70 -7.13 13.93
CA ALA A 132 -12.60 -8.13 13.39
C ALA A 132 -13.88 -8.19 14.20
N GLN A 133 -15.01 -8.11 13.52
CA GLN A 133 -16.29 -8.57 14.07
C GLN A 133 -16.43 -10.04 13.75
N VAL A 134 -16.50 -10.89 14.76
CA VAL A 134 -16.63 -12.34 14.64
C VAL A 134 -18.06 -12.79 14.97
N GLU A 135 -18.43 -14.00 14.58
CA GLU A 135 -19.79 -14.51 14.75
C GLU A 135 -20.23 -14.67 16.21
N SER A 136 -19.29 -15.04 17.07
CA SER A 136 -19.51 -15.20 18.51
C SER A 136 -18.28 -14.73 19.27
N ARG A 137 -18.44 -14.40 20.54
CA ARG A 137 -17.36 -13.88 21.39
C ARG A 137 -16.38 -15.00 21.74
N PRO A 138 -15.08 -14.89 21.36
CA PRO A 138 -14.06 -15.86 21.77
C PRO A 138 -13.84 -15.85 23.28
N ARG A 139 -13.48 -17.01 23.82
CA ARG A 139 -13.02 -17.17 25.20
C ARG A 139 -11.51 -16.94 25.28
N GLU A 140 -11.01 -16.68 26.47
CA GLU A 140 -9.59 -16.39 26.67
C GLU A 140 -8.67 -17.54 26.22
N GLU A 141 -9.07 -18.79 26.44
CA GLU A 141 -8.32 -19.98 26.02
C GLU A 141 -8.18 -20.07 24.49
N GLU A 142 -9.20 -19.60 23.76
CA GLU A 142 -9.20 -19.55 22.28
C GLU A 142 -8.30 -18.44 21.76
N LEU A 143 -8.27 -17.28 22.42
CA LEU A 143 -7.34 -16.19 22.10
C LEU A 143 -5.90 -16.61 22.36
N GLU A 144 -5.64 -17.40 23.39
CA GLU A 144 -4.31 -17.88 23.72
C GLU A 144 -3.74 -18.80 22.63
N ILE A 145 -4.57 -19.50 21.85
CA ILE A 145 -4.14 -20.27 20.67
C ILE A 145 -3.53 -19.33 19.63
N LEU A 146 -4.14 -18.16 19.39
CA LEU A 146 -3.62 -17.17 18.44
C LEU A 146 -2.33 -16.52 18.94
N ARG A 147 -2.26 -16.24 20.25
CA ARG A 147 -1.06 -15.63 20.86
C ARG A 147 0.15 -16.55 20.80
N ARG A 148 -0.04 -17.85 20.98
CA ARG A 148 1.04 -18.85 20.84
C ARG A 148 1.49 -19.00 19.40
N GLY A 149 0.62 -18.82 18.43
CA GLY A 149 0.89 -19.17 17.04
C GLY A 149 1.06 -20.68 16.85
N GLY A 150 1.73 -21.06 15.77
CA GLY A 150 1.96 -22.47 15.47
C GLY A 150 0.74 -23.19 14.88
N VAL A 151 -0.32 -22.45 14.52
CA VAL A 151 -1.48 -22.99 13.83
C VAL A 151 -1.09 -23.42 12.43
N ALA A 152 -1.19 -24.72 12.13
CA ALA A 152 -0.81 -25.27 10.85
C ALA A 152 -1.98 -25.18 9.84
N PHE A 153 -1.72 -24.52 8.72
CA PHE A 153 -2.56 -24.51 7.54
C PHE A 153 -1.86 -25.27 6.40
N SER A 154 -2.53 -25.54 5.31
CA SER A 154 -1.98 -26.29 4.18
C SER A 154 -0.77 -25.61 3.51
N ASP A 155 -0.66 -24.29 3.61
CA ASP A 155 0.31 -23.44 2.90
C ASP A 155 1.25 -22.65 3.83
N PHE A 156 0.97 -22.58 5.13
CA PHE A 156 1.82 -21.94 6.13
C PHE A 156 1.51 -22.41 7.56
N VAL A 157 2.44 -22.11 8.47
CA VAL A 157 2.22 -22.19 9.91
C VAL A 157 2.23 -20.77 10.46
N SER A 158 1.21 -20.41 11.26
CA SER A 158 1.07 -19.03 11.77
C SER A 158 2.17 -18.65 12.75
N LEU A 159 2.60 -17.43 12.70
CA LEU A 159 3.40 -16.81 13.76
C LEU A 159 2.50 -16.46 14.97
N PRO A 160 3.09 -16.23 16.16
CA PRO A 160 2.39 -15.62 17.27
C PRO A 160 1.73 -14.31 16.87
N ALA A 161 0.46 -14.11 17.27
CA ALA A 161 -0.31 -12.91 16.99
C ALA A 161 -0.77 -12.24 18.28
N GLY A 162 -0.80 -10.91 18.33
CA GLY A 162 -1.55 -10.21 19.37
C GLY A 162 -3.04 -10.49 19.19
N ALA A 163 -3.75 -10.84 20.24
CA ALA A 163 -5.20 -11.10 20.19
C ALA A 163 -5.84 -10.61 21.49
N GLU A 164 -6.78 -9.69 21.39
CA GLU A 164 -7.49 -9.12 22.52
C GLU A 164 -8.92 -8.73 22.13
N LEU A 165 -9.84 -8.77 23.08
CA LEU A 165 -11.21 -8.27 22.88
C LEU A 165 -11.28 -6.81 23.32
N THR A 166 -11.87 -5.96 22.48
CA THR A 166 -12.21 -4.59 22.87
C THR A 166 -13.40 -4.57 23.83
N GLU A 167 -13.65 -3.43 24.46
CA GLU A 167 -14.82 -3.25 25.34
C GLU A 167 -16.15 -3.51 24.60
N GLU A 168 -16.21 -3.17 23.29
CA GLU A 168 -17.37 -3.43 22.44
C GLU A 168 -17.48 -4.90 21.98
N GLY A 169 -16.54 -5.76 22.39
CA GLY A 169 -16.52 -7.18 22.05
C GLY A 169 -15.99 -7.50 20.64
N LEU A 170 -15.35 -6.55 19.99
CA LEU A 170 -14.63 -6.80 18.74
C LEU A 170 -13.27 -7.43 19.02
N LEU A 171 -12.78 -8.27 18.10
CA LEU A 171 -11.48 -8.90 18.22
C LEU A 171 -10.41 -8.03 17.53
N ARG A 172 -9.48 -7.51 18.33
CA ARG A 172 -8.29 -6.81 17.84
C ARG A 172 -7.15 -7.80 17.67
N LEU A 173 -6.58 -7.83 16.46
CA LEU A 173 -5.49 -8.73 16.09
C LEU A 173 -4.29 -7.95 15.60
N THR A 174 -3.09 -8.28 16.10
CA THR A 174 -1.82 -7.72 15.65
C THR A 174 -0.98 -8.82 15.02
N LEU A 175 -0.72 -8.70 13.72
CA LEU A 175 0.06 -9.66 12.92
C LEU A 175 1.35 -9.02 12.40
N THR A 176 2.41 -9.80 12.35
CA THR A 176 3.72 -9.40 11.77
C THR A 176 4.00 -10.03 10.41
N GLU A 177 3.08 -10.81 9.90
CA GLU A 177 3.12 -11.44 8.59
C GLU A 177 1.91 -10.99 7.74
N GLY A 178 1.62 -11.63 6.63
CA GLY A 178 0.50 -11.27 5.76
C GLY A 178 0.24 -12.40 4.78
N LYS A 179 -0.18 -13.55 5.31
CA LYS A 179 -0.56 -14.70 4.50
C LYS A 179 -1.94 -14.52 3.89
N TYR A 180 -2.23 -15.32 2.88
CA TYR A 180 -3.53 -15.29 2.23
C TYR A 180 -4.68 -15.56 3.20
N HIS A 181 -5.59 -14.58 3.34
CA HIS A 181 -6.75 -14.61 4.23
C HIS A 181 -6.41 -14.94 5.69
N GLU A 182 -5.24 -14.57 6.18
CA GLU A 182 -4.69 -15.02 7.45
C GLU A 182 -5.61 -14.76 8.63
N VAL A 183 -6.07 -13.51 8.82
CA VAL A 183 -6.99 -13.17 9.92
C VAL A 183 -8.25 -14.00 9.89
N LYS A 184 -8.88 -14.14 8.71
CA LYS A 184 -10.11 -14.93 8.53
C LYS A 184 -9.91 -16.39 8.87
N ARG A 185 -8.77 -16.95 8.45
CA ARG A 185 -8.41 -18.36 8.70
C ARG A 185 -8.10 -18.62 10.16
N LEU A 186 -7.38 -17.71 10.83
CA LEU A 186 -7.10 -17.80 12.26
C LEU A 186 -8.37 -17.73 13.09
N CYS A 187 -9.26 -16.78 12.82
CA CYS A 187 -10.54 -16.67 13.51
C CYS A 187 -11.42 -17.91 13.27
N ALA A 188 -11.49 -18.41 12.05
CA ALA A 188 -12.24 -19.65 11.74
C ALA A 188 -11.65 -20.87 12.44
N HIS A 189 -10.32 -20.95 12.58
CA HIS A 189 -9.64 -22.04 13.26
C HIS A 189 -10.04 -22.15 14.75
N ILE A 190 -10.22 -21.00 15.41
CA ILE A 190 -10.70 -20.97 16.82
C ILE A 190 -12.22 -21.03 16.93
N GLY A 191 -12.95 -21.29 15.84
CA GLY A 191 -14.41 -21.45 15.84
C GLY A 191 -15.23 -20.16 15.74
N HIS A 192 -14.58 -19.02 15.41
CA HIS A 192 -15.20 -17.69 15.35
C HIS A 192 -15.01 -17.03 13.98
N PRO A 193 -15.74 -17.46 12.92
CA PRO A 193 -15.61 -16.87 11.60
C PRO A 193 -15.83 -15.36 11.60
N VAL A 194 -15.09 -14.65 10.75
CA VAL A 194 -15.14 -13.19 10.61
C VAL A 194 -16.38 -12.78 9.81
N ARG A 195 -17.17 -11.86 10.34
CA ARG A 195 -18.27 -11.17 9.66
C ARG A 195 -17.81 -9.92 8.94
N SER A 196 -16.99 -9.12 9.61
CA SER A 196 -16.36 -7.94 9.01
C SER A 196 -14.93 -7.76 9.51
N LEU A 197 -14.08 -7.18 8.69
CA LEU A 197 -12.67 -6.98 8.99
C LEU A 197 -12.21 -5.60 8.51
N LYS A 198 -11.53 -4.89 9.40
CA LYS A 198 -10.96 -3.58 9.12
C LYS A 198 -9.49 -3.55 9.54
N ARG A 199 -8.58 -3.12 8.65
CA ARG A 199 -7.20 -2.85 9.06
C ARG A 199 -7.09 -1.45 9.63
N LEU A 200 -6.61 -1.35 10.87
CA LEU A 200 -6.47 -0.10 11.59
C LEU A 200 -5.10 0.55 11.39
N SER A 201 -4.02 -0.26 11.33
CA SER A 201 -2.67 0.30 11.21
C SER A 201 -1.71 -0.59 10.44
N ILE A 202 -0.62 0.04 9.97
CA ILE A 202 0.56 -0.61 9.36
C ILE A 202 1.81 0.09 9.93
N GLY A 203 2.72 -0.68 10.54
CA GLY A 203 4.00 -0.17 11.02
C GLY A 203 3.87 0.99 12.01
N GLY A 204 2.83 0.98 12.85
CA GLY A 204 2.53 2.02 13.82
C GLY A 204 1.91 3.30 13.22
N VAL A 205 1.61 3.33 11.93
CA VAL A 205 0.80 4.39 11.32
C VAL A 205 -0.65 3.96 11.33
N GLU A 206 -1.47 4.70 12.04
CA GLU A 206 -2.90 4.42 12.21
C GLU A 206 -3.74 5.05 11.11
N LEU A 207 -4.86 4.40 10.78
CA LEU A 207 -5.86 4.98 9.90
C LEU A 207 -6.45 6.22 10.56
N ASP A 208 -6.39 7.34 9.86
CA ASP A 208 -6.97 8.60 10.31
C ASP A 208 -8.50 8.44 10.51
N PRO A 209 -9.00 8.63 11.72
CA PRO A 209 -10.43 8.47 12.01
C PRO A 209 -11.31 9.49 11.28
N ALA A 210 -10.75 10.63 10.86
CA ALA A 210 -11.45 11.64 10.08
C ALA A 210 -11.56 11.28 8.59
N LEU A 211 -10.81 10.27 8.13
CA LEU A 211 -10.79 9.86 6.72
C LEU A 211 -11.96 8.91 6.44
N ALA A 212 -12.96 9.36 5.74
CA ALA A 212 -14.09 8.52 5.33
C ALA A 212 -13.66 7.42 4.36
N GLU A 213 -14.45 6.33 4.26
CA GLU A 213 -14.21 5.28 3.26
C GLU A 213 -14.18 5.86 1.84
N GLY A 214 -13.20 5.43 1.05
CA GLY A 214 -12.95 5.94 -0.29
C GLY A 214 -12.13 7.24 -0.34
N GLN A 215 -11.83 7.85 0.79
CA GLN A 215 -10.97 9.03 0.83
C GLN A 215 -9.51 8.65 1.02
N CYS A 216 -8.63 9.47 0.46
CA CYS A 216 -7.20 9.38 0.69
C CYS A 216 -6.58 10.76 0.96
N ARG A 217 -5.46 10.76 1.69
CA ARG A 217 -4.62 11.93 1.93
C ARG A 217 -3.14 11.57 1.90
N PRO A 218 -2.25 12.52 1.64
CA PRO A 218 -0.83 12.32 1.87
C PRO A 218 -0.55 11.98 3.35
N LEU A 219 0.49 11.20 3.60
CA LEU A 219 1.01 11.03 4.95
C LEU A 219 1.58 12.35 5.47
N THR A 220 1.51 12.53 6.78
CA THR A 220 2.27 13.58 7.46
C THR A 220 3.76 13.23 7.48
N ALA A 221 4.61 14.22 7.74
CA ALA A 221 6.06 13.97 7.86
C ALA A 221 6.39 12.96 8.99
N GLU A 222 5.63 12.97 10.08
CA GLU A 222 5.80 12.04 11.19
C GLU A 222 5.39 10.60 10.82
N GLU A 223 4.28 10.44 10.11
CA GLU A 223 3.81 9.15 9.60
C GLU A 223 4.81 8.55 8.60
N GLU A 224 5.31 9.37 7.68
CA GLU A 224 6.34 8.96 6.71
C GLU A 224 7.64 8.56 7.41
N ALA A 225 8.13 9.37 8.36
CA ALA A 225 9.34 9.07 9.13
C ALA A 225 9.19 7.76 9.92
N ARG A 226 8.02 7.51 10.52
CA ARG A 226 7.72 6.26 11.24
C ARG A 226 7.79 5.05 10.33
N LEU A 227 7.16 5.11 9.13
CA LEU A 227 7.22 4.02 8.17
C LEU A 227 8.64 3.75 7.67
N ARG A 228 9.42 4.81 7.41
CA ARG A 228 10.82 4.67 7.01
C ARG A 228 11.66 4.02 8.09
N ALA A 229 11.50 4.43 9.34
CA ALA A 229 12.21 3.82 10.47
C ALA A 229 11.91 2.31 10.59
N VAL A 230 10.63 1.91 10.54
CA VAL A 230 10.22 0.49 10.57
C VAL A 230 10.71 -0.27 9.34
N ALA A 231 10.76 0.38 8.18
CA ALA A 231 11.33 -0.18 6.95
C ALA A 231 12.87 -0.28 7.00
N GLY A 232 13.53 0.41 7.93
CA GLY A 232 14.99 0.50 8.02
C GLY A 232 15.58 1.35 6.87
N LEU A 233 14.95 2.50 6.60
CA LEU A 233 15.33 3.51 5.60
C LEU A 233 15.68 4.83 6.29
#